data_7476b517f44822c452f6c9984bc5cb1e
#
_entry.id   7476b517f44822c452f6c9984bc5cb1e
#
_cell.length_a   1.000
_cell.length_b   1.000
_cell.length_c   1.000
_cell.angle_alpha   90.00
_cell.angle_beta   90.00
_cell.angle_gamma   90.00
#
_symmetry.space_group_name_H-M   'P 1'
#
loop_
_entity.id
_entity.type
_entity.pdbx_description
1 polymer ?
#
loop_
_entity_poly.entity_id
_entity_poly.type
_entity_poly.pdbx_seq_one_letter_code
_entity_poly.pdbx_strand_id
1 'polypeptide(L)'
;MMDSYALLWAATMNAGTVLALASLGLLINEKAGIVNLGAEGMMLCAAIAGFATVSLTGSDVLGFLAGMGAGAVLAAAFGVLVIWLGTNQYATGLALSLFGAGFSAFVGVSFVQAKLPERMQFSVPVLVDVPWFGPAMFRQHPLVYGAIALTVGLVYFFYRTRAGLVLRAVGESPESAHALGYPVRRIRLLAVVAGGALCGLAGAYISIVYTPLWVEGMIAGKGWIALALTTFATWRPARVLLGAYLFGGVTMLQFHLQATGIDIPSQFLSMLPYLATIAVLALISRNPTWLRVNMPASIGKPFFPGS
;
A
#
# COMPACT_ATOMS: atom_id res chain seq x y z
N MET A 1 -11.25 30.45 -5.16
CA MET A 1 -10.72 29.52 -6.20
C MET A 1 -9.31 29.01 -5.88
N MET A 2 -8.38 29.88 -5.43
CA MET A 2 -6.98 29.48 -5.17
C MET A 2 -6.86 28.49 -3.99
N ASP A 3 -7.63 28.67 -2.92
CA ASP A 3 -7.68 27.76 -1.78
C ASP A 3 -8.25 26.37 -2.15
N SER A 4 -9.14 26.31 -3.14
CA SER A 4 -9.73 25.06 -3.62
C SER A 4 -8.70 24.12 -4.26
N TYR A 5 -7.74 24.66 -5.04
CA TYR A 5 -6.66 23.84 -5.63
C TYR A 5 -5.64 23.37 -4.60
N ALA A 6 -5.33 24.21 -3.60
CA ALA A 6 -4.44 23.82 -2.51
C ALA A 6 -5.05 22.67 -1.68
N LEU A 7 -6.36 22.73 -1.40
CA LEU A 7 -7.09 21.65 -0.75
C LEU A 7 -7.13 20.36 -1.59
N LEU A 8 -7.33 20.47 -2.90
CA LEU A 8 -7.29 19.32 -3.81
C LEU A 8 -5.91 18.65 -3.81
N TRP A 9 -4.82 19.43 -3.82
CA TRP A 9 -3.47 18.89 -3.71
C TRP A 9 -3.22 18.21 -2.36
N ALA A 10 -3.64 18.82 -1.26
CA ALA A 10 -3.54 18.23 0.07
C ALA A 10 -4.30 16.89 0.16
N ALA A 11 -5.52 16.84 -0.36
CA ALA A 11 -6.32 15.63 -0.42
C ALA A 11 -5.69 14.56 -1.32
N THR A 12 -5.10 14.96 -2.46
CA THR A 12 -4.35 14.07 -3.36
C THR A 12 -3.17 13.42 -2.65
N MET A 13 -2.39 14.21 -1.89
CA MET A 13 -1.26 13.69 -1.11
C MET A 13 -1.72 12.66 -0.08
N ASN A 14 -2.81 12.93 0.65
CA ASN A 14 -3.35 12.00 1.62
C ASN A 14 -3.87 10.70 0.97
N ALA A 15 -4.67 10.80 -0.07
CA ALA A 15 -5.21 9.63 -0.78
C ALA A 15 -4.11 8.79 -1.43
N GLY A 16 -3.13 9.45 -2.07
CA GLY A 16 -1.99 8.79 -2.70
C GLY A 16 -1.06 8.11 -1.72
N THR A 17 -0.91 8.64 -0.50
CA THR A 17 -0.06 8.04 0.54
C THR A 17 -0.53 6.66 0.96
N VAL A 18 -1.85 6.43 1.04
CA VAL A 18 -2.42 5.10 1.29
C VAL A 18 -1.93 4.09 0.26
N LEU A 19 -2.10 4.44 -1.03
CA LEU A 19 -1.69 3.58 -2.14
C LEU A 19 -0.18 3.42 -2.21
N ALA A 20 0.58 4.49 -1.93
CA ALA A 20 2.04 4.45 -1.92
C ALA A 20 2.55 3.45 -0.88
N LEU A 21 2.09 3.53 0.37
CA LEU A 21 2.52 2.62 1.45
C LEU A 21 2.18 1.17 1.13
N ALA A 22 0.94 0.88 0.71
CA ALA A 22 0.52 -0.47 0.35
C ALA A 22 1.30 -1.02 -0.84
N SER A 23 1.43 -0.23 -1.92
CA SER A 23 2.15 -0.67 -3.13
C SER A 23 3.65 -0.83 -2.90
N LEU A 24 4.29 0.00 -2.07
CA LEU A 24 5.69 -0.18 -1.69
C LEU A 24 5.89 -1.47 -0.89
N GLY A 25 4.93 -1.84 -0.04
CA GLY A 25 4.92 -3.12 0.67
C GLY A 25 4.83 -4.29 -0.30
N LEU A 26 3.88 -4.26 -1.22
CA LEU A 26 3.71 -5.28 -2.26
C LEU A 26 4.90 -5.37 -3.20
N LEU A 27 5.52 -4.23 -3.52
CA LEU A 27 6.75 -4.19 -4.30
C LEU A 27 7.88 -5.01 -3.65
N ILE A 28 8.04 -4.95 -2.33
CA ILE A 28 9.03 -5.75 -1.60
C ILE A 28 8.73 -7.24 -1.77
N ASN A 29 7.45 -7.64 -1.63
CA ASN A 29 7.01 -9.03 -1.79
C ASN A 29 7.30 -9.53 -3.20
N GLU A 30 6.89 -8.78 -4.22
CA GLU A 30 7.06 -9.15 -5.62
C GLU A 30 8.53 -9.16 -6.04
N LYS A 31 9.37 -8.26 -5.51
CA LYS A 31 10.84 -8.29 -5.73
C LYS A 31 11.50 -9.54 -5.13
N ALA A 32 10.87 -10.22 -4.18
CA ALA A 32 11.29 -11.53 -3.67
C ALA A 32 10.65 -12.70 -4.44
N GLY A 33 9.83 -12.44 -5.46
CA GLY A 33 9.14 -13.44 -6.27
C GLY A 33 7.79 -13.92 -5.70
N ILE A 34 7.24 -13.24 -4.70
CA ILE A 34 5.97 -13.62 -4.07
C ILE A 34 4.87 -12.62 -4.42
N VAL A 35 3.76 -13.11 -4.99
CA VAL A 35 2.55 -12.32 -5.26
C VAL A 35 1.61 -12.44 -4.07
N ASN A 36 1.23 -11.32 -3.47
CA ASN A 36 0.40 -11.29 -2.28
C ASN A 36 -0.95 -10.62 -2.57
N LEU A 37 -1.96 -11.41 -2.95
CA LEU A 37 -3.33 -10.93 -3.13
C LEU A 37 -4.06 -10.70 -1.79
N GLY A 38 -3.45 -11.07 -0.66
CA GLY A 38 -4.01 -10.86 0.67
C GLY A 38 -3.91 -9.42 1.18
N ALA A 39 -3.34 -8.52 0.42
CA ALA A 39 -3.13 -7.12 0.81
C ALA A 39 -4.41 -6.43 1.29
N GLU A 40 -5.53 -6.62 0.59
CA GLU A 40 -6.84 -6.05 0.98
C GLU A 40 -7.24 -6.50 2.39
N GLY A 41 -7.14 -7.80 2.67
CA GLY A 41 -7.45 -8.37 3.99
C GLY A 41 -6.49 -7.90 5.08
N MET A 42 -5.19 -7.79 4.76
CA MET A 42 -4.18 -7.25 5.68
C MET A 42 -4.48 -5.81 6.04
N MET A 43 -4.84 -4.98 5.06
CA MET A 43 -5.22 -3.59 5.27
C MET A 43 -6.50 -3.47 6.10
N LEU A 44 -7.53 -4.31 5.88
CA LEU A 44 -8.78 -4.32 6.64
C LEU A 44 -8.54 -4.69 8.12
N CYS A 45 -7.81 -5.78 8.38
CA CYS A 45 -7.46 -6.17 9.74
C CYS A 45 -6.60 -5.11 10.44
N ALA A 46 -5.68 -4.49 9.71
CA ALA A 46 -4.84 -3.44 10.25
C ALA A 46 -5.61 -2.14 10.52
N ALA A 47 -6.59 -1.82 9.67
CA ALA A 47 -7.46 -0.66 9.85
C ALA A 47 -8.25 -0.76 11.17
N ILE A 48 -8.87 -1.92 11.44
CA ILE A 48 -9.59 -2.11 12.70
C ILE A 48 -8.63 -2.21 13.90
N ALA A 49 -7.49 -2.91 13.78
CA ALA A 49 -6.52 -3.01 14.85
C ALA A 49 -5.95 -1.65 15.24
N GLY A 50 -5.59 -0.83 14.25
CA GLY A 50 -5.12 0.54 14.48
C GLY A 50 -6.20 1.42 15.09
N PHE A 51 -7.39 1.43 14.52
CA PHE A 51 -8.52 2.22 15.02
C PHE A 51 -8.90 1.86 16.45
N ALA A 52 -9.06 0.58 16.75
CA ALA A 52 -9.38 0.07 18.08
C ALA A 52 -8.30 0.50 19.11
N THR A 53 -7.02 0.35 18.74
CA THR A 53 -5.91 0.73 19.62
C THR A 53 -5.94 2.23 19.92
N VAL A 54 -6.15 3.09 18.92
CA VAL A 54 -6.26 4.54 19.15
C VAL A 54 -7.50 4.89 19.96
N SER A 55 -8.63 4.25 19.69
CA SER A 55 -9.87 4.47 20.45
C SER A 55 -9.72 4.13 21.94
N LEU A 56 -8.91 3.11 22.26
CA LEU A 56 -8.71 2.65 23.65
C LEU A 56 -7.57 3.39 24.36
N THR A 57 -6.51 3.77 23.64
CA THR A 57 -5.28 4.33 24.25
C THR A 57 -5.09 5.82 24.02
N GLY A 58 -5.79 6.39 23.04
CA GLY A 58 -5.60 7.78 22.61
C GLY A 58 -4.28 8.03 21.85
N SER A 59 -3.46 7.00 21.60
CA SER A 59 -2.14 7.13 20.98
C SER A 59 -2.12 6.67 19.52
N ASP A 60 -1.86 7.61 18.62
CA ASP A 60 -1.72 7.32 17.18
C ASP A 60 -0.53 6.40 16.89
N VAL A 61 0.58 6.60 17.60
CA VAL A 61 1.79 5.78 17.41
C VAL A 61 1.50 4.31 17.73
N LEU A 62 0.81 4.05 18.85
CA LEU A 62 0.41 2.68 19.19
C LEU A 62 -0.58 2.12 18.17
N GLY A 63 -1.49 2.94 17.65
CA GLY A 63 -2.41 2.55 16.60
C GLY A 63 -1.69 2.14 15.30
N PHE A 64 -0.70 2.90 14.87
CA PHE A 64 0.10 2.54 13.69
C PHE A 64 0.93 1.28 13.92
N LEU A 65 1.53 1.13 15.10
CA LEU A 65 2.28 -0.09 15.46
C LEU A 65 1.36 -1.32 15.50
N ALA A 66 0.16 -1.18 16.06
CA ALA A 66 -0.84 -2.26 16.07
C ALA A 66 -1.28 -2.64 14.66
N GLY A 67 -1.53 -1.66 13.79
CA GLY A 67 -1.85 -1.90 12.38
C GLY A 67 -0.71 -2.57 11.62
N MET A 68 0.52 -2.08 11.78
CA MET A 68 1.71 -2.73 11.21
C MET A 68 1.86 -4.17 11.70
N GLY A 69 1.66 -4.39 13.00
CA GLY A 69 1.72 -5.71 13.63
C GLY A 69 0.66 -6.66 13.08
N ALA A 70 -0.60 -6.21 12.96
CA ALA A 70 -1.68 -7.00 12.38
C ALA A 70 -1.39 -7.40 10.93
N GLY A 71 -0.93 -6.45 10.10
CA GLY A 71 -0.52 -6.72 8.73
C GLY A 71 0.66 -7.71 8.65
N ALA A 72 1.66 -7.53 9.51
CA ALA A 72 2.84 -8.42 9.58
C ALA A 72 2.46 -9.86 10.00
N VAL A 73 1.57 -10.03 10.98
CA VAL A 73 1.11 -11.34 11.45
C VAL A 73 0.36 -12.08 10.34
N LEU A 74 -0.57 -11.41 9.65
CA LEU A 74 -1.29 -12.02 8.53
C LEU A 74 -0.37 -12.35 7.36
N ALA A 75 0.62 -11.47 7.09
CA ALA A 75 1.63 -11.72 6.08
C ALA A 75 2.55 -12.89 6.46
N ALA A 76 2.89 -13.05 7.73
CA ALA A 76 3.64 -14.21 8.21
C ALA A 76 2.84 -15.50 8.01
N ALA A 77 1.54 -15.52 8.36
CA ALA A 77 0.67 -16.66 8.10
C ALA A 77 0.62 -17.00 6.60
N PHE A 78 0.37 -16.00 5.74
CA PHE A 78 0.42 -16.16 4.30
C PHE A 78 1.77 -16.71 3.82
N GLY A 79 2.88 -16.14 4.31
CA GLY A 79 4.24 -16.55 3.94
C GLY A 79 4.54 -18.00 4.34
N VAL A 80 4.09 -18.44 5.52
CA VAL A 80 4.23 -19.84 5.94
C VAL A 80 3.49 -20.77 4.98
N LEU A 81 2.23 -20.48 4.66
CA LEU A 81 1.42 -21.30 3.75
C LEU A 81 2.06 -21.41 2.36
N VAL A 82 2.50 -20.27 1.80
CA VAL A 82 2.99 -20.21 0.43
C VAL A 82 4.44 -20.71 0.30
N ILE A 83 5.31 -20.41 1.29
CA ILE A 83 6.75 -20.68 1.17
C ILE A 83 7.12 -22.08 1.71
N TRP A 84 6.48 -22.54 2.79
CA TRP A 84 6.79 -23.84 3.39
C TRP A 84 5.81 -24.94 2.93
N LEU A 85 4.52 -24.66 2.88
CA LEU A 85 3.53 -25.63 2.43
C LEU A 85 3.32 -25.62 0.92
N GLY A 86 3.90 -24.65 0.19
CA GLY A 86 3.84 -24.59 -1.26
C GLY A 86 2.43 -24.35 -1.82
N THR A 87 1.52 -23.76 -1.04
CA THR A 87 0.15 -23.48 -1.50
C THR A 87 0.15 -22.45 -2.64
N ASN A 88 -0.90 -22.46 -3.45
CA ASN A 88 -1.05 -21.49 -4.52
C ASN A 88 -1.15 -20.07 -3.95
N GLN A 89 -0.23 -19.16 -4.37
CA GLN A 89 -0.10 -17.80 -3.87
C GLN A 89 -1.37 -16.98 -4.09
N TYR A 90 -2.00 -17.13 -5.26
CA TYR A 90 -3.21 -16.40 -5.63
C TYR A 90 -4.41 -16.84 -4.79
N ALA A 91 -4.65 -18.15 -4.72
CA ALA A 91 -5.76 -18.69 -3.95
C ALA A 91 -5.61 -18.41 -2.46
N THR A 92 -4.41 -18.59 -1.89
CA THR A 92 -4.13 -18.31 -0.47
C THR A 92 -4.29 -16.81 -0.16
N GLY A 93 -3.80 -15.94 -1.04
CA GLY A 93 -3.96 -14.49 -0.88
C GLY A 93 -5.43 -14.07 -0.94
N LEU A 94 -6.20 -14.61 -1.88
CA LEU A 94 -7.63 -14.33 -2.00
C LEU A 94 -8.40 -14.79 -0.76
N ALA A 95 -8.13 -16.02 -0.28
CA ALA A 95 -8.73 -16.54 0.94
C ALA A 95 -8.41 -15.65 2.16
N LEU A 96 -7.17 -15.16 2.25
CA LEU A 96 -6.75 -14.24 3.30
C LEU A 96 -7.45 -12.87 3.20
N SER A 97 -7.71 -12.39 1.99
CA SER A 97 -8.51 -11.17 1.78
C SER A 97 -9.94 -11.32 2.28
N LEU A 98 -10.58 -12.45 1.97
CA LEU A 98 -11.93 -12.77 2.45
C LEU A 98 -11.96 -12.95 3.98
N PHE A 99 -10.97 -13.67 4.53
CA PHE A 99 -10.80 -13.78 5.97
C PHE A 99 -10.67 -12.41 6.63
N GLY A 100 -9.81 -11.54 6.10
CA GLY A 100 -9.60 -10.19 6.62
C GLY A 100 -10.86 -9.33 6.57
N ALA A 101 -11.65 -9.46 5.51
CA ALA A 101 -12.94 -8.77 5.39
C ALA A 101 -13.91 -9.23 6.49
N GLY A 102 -14.12 -10.54 6.65
CA GLY A 102 -15.00 -11.08 7.68
C GLY A 102 -14.52 -10.80 9.10
N PHE A 103 -13.22 -10.97 9.37
CA PHE A 103 -12.64 -10.72 10.69
C PHE A 103 -12.74 -9.23 11.06
N SER A 104 -12.41 -8.34 10.16
CA SER A 104 -12.48 -6.89 10.43
C SER A 104 -13.92 -6.41 10.64
N ALA A 105 -14.87 -6.96 9.89
CA ALA A 105 -16.29 -6.69 10.08
C ALA A 105 -16.76 -7.15 11.46
N PHE A 106 -16.41 -8.38 11.86
CA PHE A 106 -16.77 -8.95 13.15
C PHE A 106 -16.23 -8.14 14.33
N VAL A 107 -14.92 -7.86 14.35
CA VAL A 107 -14.28 -7.06 15.41
C VAL A 107 -14.77 -5.61 15.37
N GLY A 108 -15.02 -5.08 14.17
CA GLY A 108 -15.42 -3.71 13.94
C GLY A 108 -16.80 -3.32 14.48
N VAL A 109 -17.70 -4.28 14.70
CA VAL A 109 -19.06 -4.02 15.23
C VAL A 109 -19.01 -3.19 16.52
N SER A 110 -18.07 -3.49 17.41
CA SER A 110 -17.91 -2.78 18.69
C SER A 110 -17.39 -1.33 18.55
N PHE A 111 -16.91 -0.94 17.37
CA PHE A 111 -16.24 0.33 17.13
C PHE A 111 -16.96 1.26 16.14
N VAL A 112 -18.12 0.86 15.60
CA VAL A 112 -18.88 1.63 14.59
C VAL A 112 -19.27 3.03 15.08
N GLN A 113 -19.52 3.20 16.38
CA GLN A 113 -19.88 4.50 16.96
C GLN A 113 -18.71 5.20 17.67
N ALA A 114 -17.53 4.56 17.71
CA ALA A 114 -16.38 5.13 18.37
C ALA A 114 -15.86 6.34 17.57
N LYS A 115 -15.58 7.42 18.29
CA LYS A 115 -14.95 8.62 17.73
C LYS A 115 -13.52 8.68 18.20
N LEU A 116 -12.61 8.97 17.27
CA LEU A 116 -11.24 9.25 17.65
C LEU A 116 -11.11 10.66 18.25
N PRO A 117 -10.19 10.87 19.19
CA PRO A 117 -9.92 12.20 19.72
C PRO A 117 -9.49 13.16 18.60
N GLU A 118 -9.82 14.44 18.74
CA GLU A 118 -9.35 15.47 17.81
C GLU A 118 -7.83 15.49 17.75
N ARG A 119 -7.30 15.60 16.54
CA ARG A 119 -5.87 15.47 16.29
C ARG A 119 -5.23 16.80 15.99
N MET A 120 -4.05 16.98 16.54
CA MET A 120 -3.17 18.08 16.15
C MET A 120 -2.69 17.84 14.72
N GLN A 121 -3.01 18.78 13.83
CA GLN A 121 -2.42 18.79 12.48
C GLN A 121 -0.95 19.17 12.63
N PHE A 122 -0.07 18.32 12.09
CA PHE A 122 1.34 18.66 12.02
C PHE A 122 1.53 19.77 10.98
N SER A 123 2.03 20.90 11.41
CA SER A 123 2.41 22.01 10.54
C SER A 123 3.89 22.33 10.71
N VAL A 124 4.59 22.49 9.60
CA VAL A 124 5.98 22.95 9.64
C VAL A 124 5.96 24.46 9.74
N PRO A 125 6.37 25.07 10.89
CA PRO A 125 6.38 26.54 11.04
C PRO A 125 7.18 27.19 9.91
N VAL A 126 6.84 28.42 9.55
CA VAL A 126 7.47 29.22 8.47
C VAL A 126 7.15 28.72 7.06
N LEU A 127 7.13 27.42 6.79
CA LEU A 127 6.85 26.88 5.45
C LEU A 127 5.34 26.80 5.16
N VAL A 128 4.51 26.74 6.19
CA VAL A 128 3.04 26.77 6.05
C VAL A 128 2.54 28.12 5.54
N ASP A 129 3.27 29.21 5.83
CA ASP A 129 2.89 30.59 5.48
C ASP A 129 3.22 30.96 4.03
N VAL A 130 3.90 30.06 3.29
CA VAL A 130 4.18 30.29 1.86
C VAL A 130 2.85 30.21 1.08
N PRO A 131 2.47 31.29 0.37
CA PRO A 131 1.23 31.31 -0.40
C PRO A 131 1.19 30.16 -1.41
N TRP A 132 0.04 29.46 -1.53
CA TRP A 132 -0.25 28.36 -2.44
C TRP A 132 0.34 27.01 -2.04
N PHE A 133 1.66 26.92 -1.81
CA PHE A 133 2.34 25.66 -1.52
C PHE A 133 2.37 25.31 -0.03
N GLY A 134 2.35 26.33 0.84
CA GLY A 134 2.49 26.15 2.26
C GLY A 134 1.45 25.19 2.86
N PRO A 135 0.16 25.52 2.80
CA PRO A 135 -0.89 24.66 3.35
C PRO A 135 -1.02 23.33 2.64
N ALA A 136 -0.79 23.28 1.33
CA ALA A 136 -0.91 22.07 0.52
C ALA A 136 0.20 21.06 0.79
N MET A 137 1.45 21.50 0.99
CA MET A 137 2.61 20.62 1.12
C MET A 137 3.14 20.50 2.56
N PHE A 138 2.97 21.51 3.40
CA PHE A 138 3.60 21.57 4.73
C PHE A 138 2.62 21.43 5.90
N ARG A 139 1.35 21.14 5.60
CA ARG A 139 0.30 20.83 6.58
C ARG A 139 -0.23 19.41 6.40
N GLN A 140 0.69 18.46 6.22
CA GLN A 140 0.35 17.06 6.00
C GLN A 140 0.67 16.21 7.21
N HIS A 141 0.04 15.05 7.31
CA HIS A 141 0.39 14.09 8.35
C HIS A 141 1.85 13.60 8.16
N PRO A 142 2.63 13.35 9.23
CA PRO A 142 4.02 12.91 9.13
C PRO A 142 4.24 11.68 8.25
N LEU A 143 3.27 10.77 8.17
CA LEU A 143 3.34 9.58 7.31
C LEU A 143 3.35 9.90 5.81
N VAL A 144 2.85 11.06 5.38
CA VAL A 144 2.97 11.50 3.98
C VAL A 144 4.44 11.67 3.62
N TYR A 145 5.18 12.40 4.46
CA TYR A 145 6.63 12.57 4.30
C TYR A 145 7.37 11.25 4.50
N GLY A 146 6.88 10.43 5.45
CA GLY A 146 7.39 9.08 5.70
C GLY A 146 7.30 8.18 4.47
N ALA A 147 6.22 8.24 3.70
CA ALA A 147 6.06 7.48 2.45
C ALA A 147 7.08 7.91 1.38
N ILE A 148 7.35 9.22 1.28
CA ILE A 148 8.37 9.75 0.37
C ILE A 148 9.76 9.29 0.82
N ALA A 149 10.08 9.45 2.10
CA ALA A 149 11.36 9.01 2.68
C ALA A 149 11.55 7.49 2.53
N LEU A 150 10.50 6.70 2.77
CA LEU A 150 10.49 5.26 2.55
C LEU A 150 10.77 4.91 1.09
N THR A 151 10.19 5.63 0.15
CA THR A 151 10.46 5.42 -1.28
C THR A 151 11.92 5.64 -1.61
N VAL A 152 12.52 6.74 -1.13
CA VAL A 152 13.96 7.01 -1.30
C VAL A 152 14.80 5.92 -0.63
N GLY A 153 14.43 5.52 0.58
CA GLY A 153 15.07 4.42 1.31
C GLY A 153 15.02 3.10 0.55
N LEU A 154 13.88 2.74 -0.05
CA LEU A 154 13.73 1.53 -0.86
C LEU A 154 14.52 1.61 -2.17
N VAL A 155 14.60 2.78 -2.83
CA VAL A 155 15.50 2.98 -3.97
C VAL A 155 16.94 2.70 -3.57
N TYR A 156 17.38 3.31 -2.46
CA TYR A 156 18.74 3.06 -1.95
C TYR A 156 18.94 1.59 -1.58
N PHE A 157 17.99 1.00 -0.84
CA PHE A 157 18.03 -0.40 -0.43
C PHE A 157 18.18 -1.35 -1.62
N PHE A 158 17.31 -1.26 -2.61
CA PHE A 158 17.34 -2.17 -3.75
C PHE A 158 18.56 -2.00 -4.66
N TYR A 159 19.06 -0.77 -4.83
CA TYR A 159 20.08 -0.51 -5.83
C TYR A 159 21.48 -0.25 -5.27
N ARG A 160 21.61 -0.03 -3.95
CA ARG A 160 22.89 0.32 -3.33
C ARG A 160 23.29 -0.60 -2.16
N THR A 161 22.41 -1.51 -1.68
CA THR A 161 22.76 -2.40 -0.57
C THR A 161 22.94 -3.84 -1.01
N ARG A 162 23.78 -4.58 -0.26
CA ARG A 162 23.96 -6.04 -0.47
C ARG A 162 22.66 -6.81 -0.21
N ALA A 163 21.92 -6.44 0.84
CA ALA A 163 20.65 -7.09 1.17
C ALA A 163 19.62 -6.92 0.07
N GLY A 164 19.49 -5.71 -0.51
CA GLY A 164 18.61 -5.46 -1.65
C GLY A 164 19.03 -6.22 -2.91
N LEU A 165 20.34 -6.36 -3.15
CA LEU A 165 20.84 -7.18 -4.25
C LEU A 165 20.46 -8.66 -4.06
N VAL A 166 20.68 -9.21 -2.87
CA VAL A 166 20.32 -10.59 -2.52
C VAL A 166 18.82 -10.83 -2.67
N LEU A 167 17.99 -9.90 -2.17
CA LEU A 167 16.53 -10.01 -2.32
C LEU A 167 16.10 -10.07 -3.79
N ARG A 168 16.69 -9.23 -4.66
CA ARG A 168 16.41 -9.26 -6.10
C ARG A 168 16.92 -10.54 -6.76
N ALA A 169 18.10 -11.03 -6.36
CA ALA A 169 18.64 -12.29 -6.86
C ALA A 169 17.74 -13.48 -6.51
N VAL A 170 17.18 -13.52 -5.28
CA VAL A 170 16.19 -14.52 -4.86
C VAL A 170 14.90 -14.43 -5.69
N GLY A 171 14.47 -13.22 -6.05
CA GLY A 171 13.31 -13.03 -6.93
C GLY A 171 13.58 -13.38 -8.39
N GLU A 172 14.82 -13.25 -8.85
CA GLU A 172 15.19 -13.57 -10.22
C GLU A 172 15.40 -15.07 -10.41
N SER A 173 16.24 -15.69 -9.58
CA SER A 173 16.50 -17.14 -9.61
C SER A 173 16.74 -17.66 -8.18
N PRO A 174 15.67 -18.16 -7.52
CA PRO A 174 15.77 -18.72 -6.19
C PRO A 174 16.68 -19.96 -6.14
N GLU A 175 16.75 -20.76 -7.21
CA GLU A 175 17.60 -21.94 -7.34
C GLU A 175 19.09 -21.52 -7.34
N SER A 176 19.45 -20.53 -8.14
CA SER A 176 20.82 -19.99 -8.18
C SER A 176 21.21 -19.35 -6.86
N ALA A 177 20.31 -18.61 -6.23
CA ALA A 177 20.55 -18.00 -4.92
C ALA A 177 20.75 -19.08 -3.84
N HIS A 178 19.99 -20.18 -3.89
CA HIS A 178 20.13 -21.32 -2.99
C HIS A 178 21.47 -22.05 -3.20
N ALA A 179 21.87 -22.27 -4.44
CA ALA A 179 23.17 -22.89 -4.78
C ALA A 179 24.37 -22.06 -4.25
N LEU A 180 24.23 -20.74 -4.13
CA LEU A 180 25.19 -19.84 -3.53
C LEU A 180 25.11 -19.82 -1.98
N GLY A 181 24.26 -20.63 -1.35
CA GLY A 181 24.13 -20.75 0.11
C GLY A 181 23.18 -19.75 0.76
N TYR A 182 22.43 -18.96 0.01
CA TYR A 182 21.45 -18.03 0.60
C TYR A 182 20.19 -18.76 1.11
N PRO A 183 19.67 -18.41 2.31
CA PRO A 183 18.44 -19.01 2.87
C PRO A 183 17.18 -18.44 2.20
N VAL A 184 16.89 -18.86 0.97
CA VAL A 184 15.82 -18.32 0.10
C VAL A 184 14.48 -18.22 0.82
N ARG A 185 14.05 -19.29 1.53
CA ARG A 185 12.75 -19.30 2.25
C ARG A 185 12.68 -18.20 3.31
N ARG A 186 13.76 -18.00 4.08
CA ARG A 186 13.80 -16.95 5.13
C ARG A 186 13.78 -15.55 4.51
N ILE A 187 14.51 -15.34 3.41
CA ILE A 187 14.55 -14.05 2.70
C ILE A 187 13.16 -13.73 2.13
N ARG A 188 12.50 -14.69 1.49
CA ARG A 188 11.12 -14.53 1.01
C ARG A 188 10.14 -14.23 2.14
N LEU A 189 10.23 -14.94 3.28
CA LEU A 189 9.37 -14.69 4.43
C LEU A 189 9.56 -13.27 4.99
N LEU A 190 10.81 -12.85 5.20
CA LEU A 190 11.11 -11.50 5.71
C LEU A 190 10.57 -10.42 4.76
N ALA A 191 10.70 -10.62 3.46
CA ALA A 191 10.14 -9.72 2.46
C ALA A 191 8.61 -9.65 2.56
N VAL A 192 7.94 -10.81 2.69
CA VAL A 192 6.48 -10.90 2.82
C VAL A 192 5.99 -10.23 4.10
N VAL A 193 6.65 -10.46 5.23
CA VAL A 193 6.32 -9.84 6.52
C VAL A 193 6.52 -8.32 6.48
N ALA A 194 7.64 -7.85 5.92
CA ALA A 194 7.91 -6.43 5.77
C ALA A 194 6.88 -5.75 4.86
N GLY A 195 6.53 -6.39 3.74
CA GLY A 195 5.47 -5.90 2.85
C GLY A 195 4.10 -5.87 3.51
N GLY A 196 3.76 -6.91 4.30
CA GLY A 196 2.52 -6.95 5.07
C GLY A 196 2.45 -5.88 6.17
N ALA A 197 3.58 -5.58 6.82
CA ALA A 197 3.65 -4.48 7.79
C ALA A 197 3.35 -3.11 7.13
N LEU A 198 3.84 -2.88 5.91
CA LEU A 198 3.54 -1.65 5.16
C LEU A 198 2.09 -1.61 4.67
N CYS A 199 1.52 -2.74 4.23
CA CYS A 199 0.08 -2.84 3.95
C CYS A 199 -0.73 -2.56 5.23
N GLY A 200 -0.27 -3.06 6.38
CA GLY A 200 -0.85 -2.78 7.68
C GLY A 200 -0.79 -1.30 8.05
N LEU A 201 0.35 -0.66 7.83
CA LEU A 201 0.49 0.79 8.03
C LEU A 201 -0.46 1.59 7.15
N ALA A 202 -0.62 1.19 5.88
CA ALA A 202 -1.57 1.81 4.95
C ALA A 202 -3.02 1.66 5.42
N GLY A 203 -3.41 0.46 5.90
CA GLY A 203 -4.74 0.22 6.46
C GLY A 203 -5.01 1.05 7.70
N ALA A 204 -4.09 1.08 8.66
CA ALA A 204 -4.18 1.93 9.85
C ALA A 204 -4.23 3.42 9.48
N TYR A 205 -3.47 3.87 8.50
CA TYR A 205 -3.51 5.26 8.03
C TYR A 205 -4.90 5.66 7.52
N ILE A 206 -5.62 4.74 6.85
CA ILE A 206 -6.99 5.02 6.40
C ILE A 206 -7.91 5.28 7.59
N SER A 207 -7.97 4.38 8.55
CA SER A 207 -8.93 4.45 9.66
C SER A 207 -8.55 5.48 10.72
N ILE A 208 -7.27 5.82 10.80
CA ILE A 208 -6.76 6.75 11.80
C ILE A 208 -6.69 8.19 11.27
N VAL A 209 -6.27 8.42 10.04
CA VAL A 209 -5.94 9.76 9.49
C VAL A 209 -6.82 10.15 8.33
N TYR A 210 -6.89 9.30 7.30
CA TYR A 210 -7.55 9.63 6.05
C TYR A 210 -9.07 9.73 6.21
N THR A 211 -9.66 8.75 6.90
CA THR A 211 -11.08 8.72 7.25
C THR A 211 -11.18 8.27 8.70
N PRO A 212 -11.07 9.22 9.68
CA PRO A 212 -10.92 8.90 11.10
C PRO A 212 -12.21 8.36 11.73
N LEU A 213 -12.69 7.26 11.21
CA LEU A 213 -13.86 6.52 11.63
C LEU A 213 -13.72 5.07 11.19
N TRP A 214 -14.49 4.18 11.81
CA TRP A 214 -14.59 2.79 11.38
C TRP A 214 -15.88 2.56 10.59
N VAL A 215 -15.73 2.03 9.38
CA VAL A 215 -16.83 1.54 8.55
C VAL A 215 -16.42 0.21 7.93
N GLU A 216 -17.34 -0.75 7.91
CA GLU A 216 -17.13 -2.04 7.25
C GLU A 216 -16.74 -1.83 5.78
N GLY A 217 -15.71 -2.58 5.33
CA GLY A 217 -15.24 -2.49 3.94
C GLY A 217 -14.55 -1.19 3.55
N MET A 218 -14.12 -0.35 4.50
CA MET A 218 -13.56 0.99 4.25
C MET A 218 -12.33 1.04 3.34
N ILE A 219 -11.64 -0.07 3.14
CA ILE A 219 -10.51 -0.16 2.22
C ILE A 219 -10.99 -0.07 0.76
N ALA A 220 -12.15 -0.66 0.45
CA ALA A 220 -12.85 -0.51 -0.83
C ALA A 220 -11.98 -0.80 -2.06
N GLY A 221 -11.23 -1.91 -2.03
CA GLY A 221 -10.42 -2.36 -3.16
C GLY A 221 -9.04 -1.67 -3.30
N LYS A 222 -8.64 -0.79 -2.37
CA LYS A 222 -7.34 -0.11 -2.45
C LYS A 222 -6.16 -1.07 -2.40
N GLY A 223 -6.29 -2.23 -1.74
CA GLY A 223 -5.28 -3.29 -1.76
C GLY A 223 -5.08 -3.90 -3.15
N TRP A 224 -6.17 -4.11 -3.89
CA TRP A 224 -6.11 -4.58 -5.28
C TRP A 224 -5.51 -3.55 -6.22
N ILE A 225 -5.88 -2.27 -6.04
CA ILE A 225 -5.29 -1.15 -6.78
C ILE A 225 -3.80 -1.05 -6.49
N ALA A 226 -3.38 -1.21 -5.24
CA ALA A 226 -1.98 -1.18 -4.85
C ALA A 226 -1.17 -2.30 -5.52
N LEU A 227 -1.74 -3.50 -5.67
CA LEU A 227 -1.12 -4.62 -6.38
C LEU A 227 -0.97 -4.30 -7.88
N ALA A 228 -2.01 -3.80 -8.52
CA ALA A 228 -1.96 -3.38 -9.92
C ALA A 228 -0.90 -2.29 -10.12
N LEU A 229 -0.79 -1.36 -9.18
CA LEU A 229 0.14 -0.24 -9.25
C LEU A 229 1.61 -0.68 -9.22
N THR A 230 1.96 -1.77 -8.52
CA THR A 230 3.33 -2.32 -8.55
C THR A 230 3.73 -2.76 -9.95
N THR A 231 2.82 -3.41 -10.64
CA THR A 231 3.00 -3.85 -12.03
C THR A 231 3.11 -2.65 -12.98
N PHE A 232 2.21 -1.66 -12.86
CA PHE A 232 2.25 -0.42 -13.66
C PHE A 232 3.53 0.37 -13.46
N ALA A 233 4.00 0.42 -12.23
CA ALA A 233 5.26 1.07 -11.88
C ALA A 233 6.50 0.29 -12.36
N THR A 234 6.30 -0.85 -13.05
CA THR A 234 7.38 -1.71 -13.53
C THR A 234 8.37 -2.07 -12.41
N TRP A 235 7.84 -2.38 -11.23
CA TRP A 235 8.60 -2.74 -10.02
C TRP A 235 9.70 -1.74 -9.62
N ARG A 236 9.49 -0.44 -9.87
CA ARG A 236 10.41 0.64 -9.46
C ARG A 236 9.78 1.51 -8.37
N PRO A 237 10.39 1.67 -7.18
CA PRO A 237 9.78 2.38 -6.06
C PRO A 237 9.39 3.83 -6.39
N ALA A 238 10.24 4.57 -7.10
CA ALA A 238 9.94 5.95 -7.50
C ALA A 238 8.71 6.05 -8.42
N ARG A 239 8.51 5.08 -9.32
CA ARG A 239 7.33 5.04 -10.18
C ARG A 239 6.08 4.63 -9.42
N VAL A 240 6.21 3.78 -8.38
CA VAL A 240 5.12 3.44 -7.46
C VAL A 240 4.61 4.71 -6.79
N LEU A 241 5.51 5.55 -6.26
CA LEU A 241 5.12 6.80 -5.62
C LEU A 241 4.39 7.74 -6.58
N LEU A 242 4.96 7.94 -7.77
CA LEU A 242 4.34 8.79 -8.81
C LEU A 242 2.96 8.27 -9.21
N GLY A 243 2.84 6.96 -9.46
CA GLY A 243 1.57 6.34 -9.80
C GLY A 243 0.53 6.42 -8.67
N ALA A 244 0.96 6.26 -7.42
CA ALA A 244 0.09 6.38 -6.25
C ALA A 244 -0.51 7.78 -6.12
N TYR A 245 0.31 8.83 -6.29
CA TYR A 245 -0.20 10.20 -6.25
C TYR A 245 -1.01 10.57 -7.49
N LEU A 246 -0.67 10.04 -8.66
CA LEU A 246 -1.50 10.21 -9.85
C LEU A 246 -2.89 9.59 -9.63
N PHE A 247 -2.93 8.35 -9.14
CA PHE A 247 -4.20 7.67 -8.88
C PHE A 247 -5.00 8.35 -7.76
N GLY A 248 -4.32 8.76 -6.68
CA GLY A 248 -4.91 9.56 -5.62
C GLY A 248 -5.50 10.88 -6.15
N GLY A 249 -4.79 11.55 -7.06
CA GLY A 249 -5.23 12.77 -7.73
C GLY A 249 -6.48 12.56 -8.58
N VAL A 250 -6.53 11.48 -9.37
CA VAL A 250 -7.73 11.14 -10.16
C VAL A 250 -8.93 10.89 -9.25
N THR A 251 -8.72 10.20 -8.12
CA THR A 251 -9.78 9.94 -7.14
C THR A 251 -10.28 11.25 -6.50
N MET A 252 -9.38 12.15 -6.15
CA MET A 252 -9.76 13.45 -5.56
C MET A 252 -10.41 14.37 -6.60
N LEU A 253 -9.96 14.32 -7.85
CA LEU A 253 -10.60 15.03 -8.95
C LEU A 253 -12.03 14.57 -9.16
N GLN A 254 -12.30 13.26 -9.09
CA GLN A 254 -13.64 12.70 -9.13
C GLN A 254 -14.55 13.33 -8.07
N PHE A 255 -14.10 13.36 -6.80
CA PHE A 255 -14.90 13.95 -5.72
C PHE A 255 -15.09 15.47 -5.92
N HIS A 256 -14.07 16.16 -6.40
CA HIS A 256 -14.14 17.58 -6.69
C HIS A 256 -15.18 17.88 -7.80
N LEU A 257 -15.18 17.11 -8.88
CA LEU A 257 -16.15 17.22 -9.97
C LEU A 257 -17.59 16.93 -9.49
N GLN A 258 -17.77 15.95 -8.62
CA GLN A 258 -19.09 15.68 -8.01
C GLN A 258 -19.57 16.86 -7.16
N ALA A 259 -18.67 17.50 -6.40
CA ALA A 259 -19.00 18.64 -5.54
C ALA A 259 -19.33 19.93 -6.34
N THR A 260 -18.82 20.07 -7.56
CA THR A 260 -19.08 21.26 -8.42
C THR A 260 -20.43 21.19 -9.16
N GLY A 261 -21.21 20.13 -8.95
CA GLY A 261 -22.56 20.02 -9.51
C GLY A 261 -22.60 19.80 -11.03
N ILE A 262 -21.55 19.18 -11.60
CA ILE A 262 -21.53 18.80 -13.00
C ILE A 262 -22.60 17.74 -13.24
N ASP A 263 -23.46 17.93 -14.25
CA ASP A 263 -24.55 17.02 -14.66
C ASP A 263 -24.06 15.69 -15.27
N ILE A 264 -23.05 15.09 -14.64
CA ILE A 264 -22.57 13.75 -14.98
C ILE A 264 -22.96 12.81 -13.83
N PRO A 265 -23.66 11.70 -14.10
CA PRO A 265 -24.00 10.72 -13.08
C PRO A 265 -22.76 10.28 -12.29
N SER A 266 -22.88 10.24 -10.95
CA SER A 266 -21.77 9.91 -10.05
C SER A 266 -21.11 8.57 -10.37
N GLN A 267 -21.87 7.63 -10.95
CA GLN A 267 -21.39 6.32 -11.40
C GLN A 267 -20.31 6.43 -12.49
N PHE A 268 -20.48 7.35 -13.45
CA PHE A 268 -19.46 7.59 -14.49
C PHE A 268 -18.20 8.23 -13.92
N LEU A 269 -18.36 9.18 -12.99
CA LEU A 269 -17.23 9.80 -12.32
C LEU A 269 -16.45 8.77 -11.47
N SER A 270 -17.14 7.82 -10.82
CA SER A 270 -16.48 6.75 -10.04
C SER A 270 -15.71 5.75 -10.91
N MET A 271 -15.94 5.72 -12.22
CA MET A 271 -15.13 4.91 -13.16
C MET A 271 -13.79 5.57 -13.52
N LEU A 272 -13.62 6.88 -13.32
CA LEU A 272 -12.40 7.61 -13.71
C LEU A 272 -11.09 6.99 -13.23
N PRO A 273 -10.94 6.58 -11.95
CA PRO A 273 -9.71 5.94 -11.49
C PRO A 273 -9.40 4.63 -12.23
N TYR A 274 -10.43 3.84 -12.53
CA TYR A 274 -10.28 2.58 -13.26
C TYR A 274 -9.95 2.80 -14.74
N LEU A 275 -10.57 3.80 -15.37
CA LEU A 275 -10.25 4.20 -16.74
C LEU A 275 -8.83 4.73 -16.85
N ALA A 276 -8.37 5.54 -15.88
CA ALA A 276 -6.99 5.99 -15.80
C ALA A 276 -6.03 4.79 -15.69
N THR A 277 -6.39 3.78 -14.89
CA THR A 277 -5.64 2.54 -14.75
C THR A 277 -5.49 1.80 -16.08
N ILE A 278 -6.60 1.63 -16.80
CA ILE A 278 -6.63 0.97 -18.13
C ILE A 278 -5.78 1.77 -19.13
N ALA A 279 -5.91 3.09 -19.14
CA ALA A 279 -5.12 3.95 -20.02
C ALA A 279 -3.60 3.83 -19.75
N VAL A 280 -3.20 3.85 -18.48
CA VAL A 280 -1.79 3.67 -18.08
C VAL A 280 -1.29 2.28 -18.48
N LEU A 281 -2.08 1.22 -18.26
CA LEU A 281 -1.76 -0.13 -18.73
C LEU A 281 -1.53 -0.20 -20.24
N ALA A 282 -2.47 0.36 -21.01
CA ALA A 282 -2.38 0.36 -22.47
C ALA A 282 -1.12 1.09 -22.95
N LEU A 283 -0.76 2.21 -22.30
CA LEU A 283 0.46 2.97 -22.62
C LEU A 283 1.72 2.18 -22.31
N ILE A 284 1.79 1.52 -21.15
CA ILE A 284 2.98 0.75 -20.72
C ILE A 284 3.12 -0.53 -21.56
N SER A 285 2.01 -1.17 -21.92
CA SER A 285 1.99 -2.38 -22.73
C SER A 285 2.50 -2.17 -24.16
N ARG A 286 2.55 -0.93 -24.64
CA ARG A 286 3.17 -0.60 -25.94
C ARG A 286 4.65 -0.98 -26.03
N ASN A 287 5.37 -0.99 -24.89
CA ASN A 287 6.78 -1.35 -24.82
C ASN A 287 6.99 -2.59 -23.91
N PRO A 288 6.81 -3.81 -24.40
CA PRO A 288 6.92 -5.04 -23.62
C PRO A 288 8.32 -5.27 -23.00
N THR A 289 9.36 -4.65 -23.55
CA THR A 289 10.70 -4.70 -22.98
C THR A 289 10.81 -4.04 -21.62
N TRP A 290 10.05 -2.98 -21.35
CA TRP A 290 10.06 -2.29 -20.06
C TRP A 290 9.47 -3.13 -18.92
N LEU A 291 8.46 -3.93 -19.22
CA LEU A 291 7.86 -4.87 -18.27
C LEU A 291 8.82 -6.02 -17.96
N ARG A 292 9.41 -6.64 -19.00
CA ARG A 292 10.28 -7.81 -18.85
C ARG A 292 11.57 -7.53 -18.11
N VAL A 293 12.18 -6.35 -18.29
CA VAL A 293 13.48 -6.00 -17.69
C VAL A 293 13.44 -5.87 -16.16
N ASN A 294 12.29 -5.53 -15.58
CA ASN A 294 12.20 -5.28 -14.13
C ASN A 294 11.35 -6.32 -13.39
N MET A 295 10.57 -7.13 -14.10
CA MET A 295 9.75 -8.18 -13.52
C MET A 295 10.65 -9.32 -13.01
N PRO A 296 10.55 -9.72 -11.74
CA PRO A 296 11.30 -10.88 -11.25
C PRO A 296 10.89 -12.16 -11.98
N ALA A 297 11.84 -12.94 -12.46
CA ALA A 297 11.56 -14.10 -13.30
C ALA A 297 10.87 -15.26 -12.55
N SER A 298 11.04 -15.32 -11.22
CA SER A 298 10.37 -16.31 -10.35
C SER A 298 9.06 -15.83 -9.73
N ILE A 299 8.52 -14.69 -10.19
CA ILE A 299 7.28 -14.14 -9.61
C ILE A 299 6.13 -15.16 -9.70
N GLY A 300 5.45 -15.38 -8.57
CA GLY A 300 4.34 -16.34 -8.48
C GLY A 300 4.74 -17.83 -8.51
N LYS A 301 6.03 -18.15 -8.65
CA LYS A 301 6.51 -19.54 -8.70
C LYS A 301 6.91 -20.04 -7.31
N PRO A 302 6.46 -21.24 -6.91
CA PRO A 302 6.93 -21.88 -5.69
C PRO A 302 8.41 -22.24 -5.82
N PHE A 303 9.10 -22.33 -4.69
CA PHE A 303 10.50 -22.76 -4.62
C PHE A 303 10.61 -23.94 -3.66
N PHE A 304 11.13 -25.05 -4.16
CA PHE A 304 11.41 -26.26 -3.38
C PHE A 304 12.91 -26.54 -3.40
N PRO A 305 13.62 -26.55 -2.25
CA PRO A 305 15.03 -26.92 -2.20
C PRO A 305 15.18 -28.37 -2.60
N GLY A 306 16.02 -28.65 -3.60
CA GLY A 306 16.33 -30.02 -4.03
C GLY A 306 15.42 -30.60 -5.12
N SER A 307 14.54 -29.78 -5.74
CA SER A 307 13.79 -30.17 -6.94
C SER A 307 14.58 -29.91 -8.20
#